data_df77d23f935ec6ae3497fb1fc06fd102
#
_entry.id   df77d23f935ec6ae3497fb1fc06fd102
#
_cell.length_a   1.000
_cell.length_b   1.000
_cell.length_c   1.000
_cell.angle_alpha   90.00
_cell.angle_beta   90.00
_cell.angle_gamma   90.00
#
_symmetry.space_group_name_H-M   'P 1'
#
loop_
_entity.id
_entity.type
_entity.pdbx_description
1 polymer ?
#
loop_
_entity_poly.entity_id
_entity_poly.type
_entity_poly.pdbx_seq_one_letter_code
_entity_poly.pdbx_strand_id
1 'polypeptide(L)'
;MRKMVQQNNETRKKFGNYLAGKILSDELRSLGIDFNNGKVLVPTVIANEIIGYTEQENLLRKFGTVVPLDEQLQYPVLIESSDVQVHVNAIERTETIPVNSIGLNAEILNPVEFDSLSRIKKRLLKMNVNVADLILNVMKKEYVKKEIDFMFNGTGAAYNEGSLYNRAVVFTSEGTDKNKALRDLSKKPSTAVRNNARWFVNDAGLELAETITLPNGEAALKTLENSEAGAKYTFFGYPLHCVDAVKGTNEASAVFYFGDMSSFVIQDNSVGLEIEISKEMYAHLNEVGYKLYNLLDGKLIYSDLEPTVYRYEI
;
A
#
# COMPACT_ATOMS: atom_id res chain seq x y z
N MET A 1 20.37 -25.05 -4.25
CA MET A 1 18.91 -24.92 -4.45
C MET A 1 18.10 -26.03 -3.74
N ARG A 2 18.20 -27.34 -4.08
CA ARG A 2 17.37 -28.39 -3.43
C ARG A 2 17.44 -28.45 -1.90
N LYS A 3 18.61 -28.24 -1.28
CA LYS A 3 18.78 -28.25 0.21
C LYS A 3 18.07 -27.05 0.87
N MET A 4 18.14 -25.85 0.29
CA MET A 4 17.44 -24.67 0.81
C MET A 4 15.91 -24.84 0.77
N VAL A 5 15.38 -25.37 -0.34
CA VAL A 5 13.93 -25.61 -0.48
C VAL A 5 13.45 -26.67 0.53
N GLN A 6 14.24 -27.70 0.80
CA GLN A 6 13.91 -28.71 1.83
C GLN A 6 13.93 -28.10 3.23
N GLN A 7 14.93 -27.28 3.56
CA GLN A 7 15.03 -26.62 4.86
C GLN A 7 13.86 -25.64 5.10
N ASN A 8 13.48 -24.88 4.09
CA ASN A 8 12.33 -23.98 4.16
C ASN A 8 11.00 -24.72 4.39
N ASN A 9 10.82 -25.87 3.71
CA ASN A 9 9.64 -26.72 3.91
C ASN A 9 9.59 -27.36 5.30
N GLU A 10 10.74 -27.74 5.87
CA GLU A 10 10.82 -28.27 7.23
C GLU A 10 10.49 -27.19 8.27
N THR A 11 11.04 -25.98 8.13
CA THR A 11 10.76 -24.85 9.01
C THR A 11 9.27 -24.49 8.99
N ARG A 12 8.68 -24.41 7.81
CA ARG A 12 7.24 -24.18 7.64
C ARG A 12 6.41 -25.27 8.32
N LYS A 13 6.74 -26.54 8.10
CA LYS A 13 6.02 -27.68 8.68
C LYS A 13 6.11 -27.71 10.21
N LYS A 14 7.28 -27.42 10.77
CA LYS A 14 7.49 -27.39 12.22
C LYS A 14 6.80 -26.16 12.85
N PHE A 15 6.90 -25.00 12.23
CA PHE A 15 6.12 -23.82 12.66
C PHE A 15 4.61 -24.08 12.61
N GLY A 16 4.12 -24.72 11.57
CA GLY A 16 2.75 -25.16 11.47
C GLY A 16 2.33 -26.17 12.59
N ASN A 17 3.21 -27.12 12.93
CA ASN A 17 2.98 -28.03 14.04
C ASN A 17 2.96 -27.31 15.40
N TYR A 18 3.78 -26.27 15.58
CA TYR A 18 3.73 -25.41 16.76
C TYR A 18 2.41 -24.64 16.84
N LEU A 19 1.95 -24.02 15.74
CA LEU A 19 0.65 -23.38 15.65
C LEU A 19 -0.50 -24.36 15.98
N ALA A 20 -0.39 -25.60 15.53
CA ALA A 20 -1.34 -26.67 15.87
C ALA A 20 -1.17 -27.21 17.31
N GLY A 21 -0.21 -26.73 18.08
CA GLY A 21 0.06 -27.15 19.45
C GLY A 21 0.63 -28.55 19.57
N LYS A 22 1.24 -29.09 18.52
CA LYS A 22 1.82 -30.44 18.46
C LYS A 22 3.27 -30.50 18.95
N ILE A 23 4.00 -29.38 18.90
CA ILE A 23 5.38 -29.25 19.37
C ILE A 23 5.50 -28.07 20.36
N LEU A 24 6.54 -28.09 21.18
CA LEU A 24 6.81 -27.06 22.19
C LEU A 24 7.70 -25.95 21.63
N SER A 25 7.72 -24.80 22.31
CA SER A 25 8.56 -23.65 21.96
C SER A 25 10.05 -23.96 21.93
N ASP A 26 10.53 -24.87 22.79
CA ASP A 26 11.94 -25.25 22.86
C ASP A 26 12.46 -26.00 21.62
N GLU A 27 11.56 -26.75 20.96
CA GLU A 27 11.88 -27.41 19.70
C GLU A 27 12.02 -26.40 18.54
N LEU A 28 11.31 -25.26 18.61
CA LEU A 28 11.47 -24.18 17.62
C LEU A 28 12.78 -23.41 17.80
N ARG A 29 13.23 -23.19 19.04
CA ARG A 29 14.53 -22.56 19.31
C ARG A 29 15.69 -23.33 18.70
N SER A 30 15.61 -24.65 18.71
CA SER A 30 16.63 -25.50 18.07
C SER A 30 16.74 -25.31 16.55
N LEU A 31 15.75 -24.67 15.93
CA LEU A 31 15.69 -24.38 14.50
C LEU A 31 16.09 -22.93 14.14
N GLY A 32 16.56 -22.15 15.14
CA GLY A 32 16.93 -20.75 14.94
C GLY A 32 15.73 -19.80 14.80
N ILE A 33 14.56 -20.21 15.32
CA ILE A 33 13.39 -19.31 15.40
C ILE A 33 13.51 -18.50 16.70
N ASP A 34 13.64 -17.21 16.59
CA ASP A 34 13.82 -16.30 17.69
C ASP A 34 12.52 -16.04 18.45
N PHE A 35 12.68 -15.71 19.74
CA PHE A 35 11.61 -15.37 20.66
C PHE A 35 11.89 -13.98 21.24
N ASN A 36 10.97 -13.06 21.06
CA ASN A 36 11.03 -11.75 21.70
C ASN A 36 10.02 -11.70 22.86
N ASN A 37 10.49 -11.53 24.10
CA ASN A 37 9.64 -11.45 25.29
C ASN A 37 8.57 -12.54 25.42
N GLY A 38 8.89 -13.79 25.04
CA GLY A 38 7.95 -14.93 25.10
C GLY A 38 7.00 -15.03 23.88
N LYS A 39 7.06 -14.10 22.95
CA LYS A 39 6.35 -14.17 21.66
C LYS A 39 7.24 -14.85 20.63
N VAL A 40 6.64 -15.64 19.76
CA VAL A 40 7.33 -16.32 18.66
C VAL A 40 7.42 -15.36 17.49
N LEU A 41 8.63 -15.01 17.06
CA LEU A 41 8.81 -14.31 15.79
C LEU A 41 8.45 -15.25 14.63
N VAL A 42 7.75 -14.71 13.66
CA VAL A 42 7.41 -15.47 12.45
C VAL A 42 8.71 -15.80 11.73
N PRO A 43 8.97 -17.10 11.39
CA PRO A 43 10.14 -17.43 10.60
C PRO A 43 10.22 -16.59 9.34
N THR A 44 11.41 -16.10 8.99
CA THR A 44 11.64 -15.22 7.83
C THR A 44 11.03 -15.75 6.53
N VAL A 45 10.99 -17.07 6.35
CA VAL A 45 10.36 -17.73 5.20
C VAL A 45 8.86 -17.45 5.13
N ILE A 46 8.17 -17.47 6.28
CA ILE A 46 6.71 -17.24 6.38
C ILE A 46 6.42 -15.75 6.34
N ALA A 47 7.24 -14.95 7.03
CA ALA A 47 7.15 -13.49 6.95
C ALA A 47 7.29 -13.01 5.51
N ASN A 48 8.31 -13.50 4.79
CA ASN A 48 8.50 -13.18 3.38
C ASN A 48 7.34 -13.68 2.49
N GLU A 49 6.69 -14.79 2.82
CA GLU A 49 5.50 -15.26 2.11
C GLU A 49 4.31 -14.32 2.34
N ILE A 50 4.12 -13.81 3.54
CA ILE A 50 3.06 -12.85 3.86
C ILE A 50 3.35 -11.52 3.16
N ILE A 51 4.57 -11.00 3.29
CA ILE A 51 5.00 -9.75 2.65
C ILE A 51 4.91 -9.88 1.13
N GLY A 52 5.42 -10.96 0.54
CA GLY A 52 5.34 -11.18 -0.90
C GLY A 52 3.90 -11.31 -1.43
N TYR A 53 2.98 -11.85 -0.64
CA TYR A 53 1.56 -11.84 -0.97
C TYR A 53 0.98 -10.42 -0.88
N THR A 54 1.37 -9.66 0.14
CA THR A 54 0.97 -8.25 0.30
C THR A 54 1.48 -7.39 -0.85
N GLU A 55 2.72 -7.59 -1.29
CA GLU A 55 3.27 -6.90 -2.46
C GLU A 55 2.55 -7.21 -3.76
N GLN A 56 2.02 -8.42 -3.90
CA GLN A 56 1.25 -8.82 -5.08
C GLN A 56 -0.16 -8.22 -5.08
N GLU A 57 -0.83 -8.20 -3.93
CA GLU A 57 -2.22 -7.74 -3.79
C GLU A 57 -2.30 -6.23 -3.55
N ASN A 58 -1.36 -5.65 -2.79
CA ASN A 58 -1.32 -4.22 -2.52
C ASN A 58 -0.50 -3.48 -3.57
N LEU A 59 -1.18 -2.84 -4.50
CA LEU A 59 -0.54 -2.10 -5.58
C LEU A 59 0.27 -0.89 -5.09
N LEU A 60 -0.04 -0.32 -3.92
CA LEU A 60 0.77 0.75 -3.34
C LEU A 60 2.13 0.24 -2.86
N ARG A 61 2.24 -1.00 -2.34
CA ARG A 61 3.55 -1.61 -2.06
C ARG A 61 4.35 -1.88 -3.32
N LYS A 62 3.67 -2.29 -4.38
CA LYS A 62 4.32 -2.60 -5.66
C LYS A 62 4.88 -1.38 -6.37
N PHE A 63 4.21 -0.24 -6.28
CA PHE A 63 4.55 0.97 -7.02
C PHE A 63 5.04 2.12 -6.15
N GLY A 64 4.82 2.06 -4.85
CA GLY A 64 5.31 3.00 -3.86
C GLY A 64 6.72 2.68 -3.38
N THR A 65 7.20 3.46 -2.44
CA THR A 65 8.50 3.32 -1.82
C THR A 65 8.36 2.68 -0.45
N VAL A 66 8.96 1.51 -0.23
CA VAL A 66 8.95 0.83 1.07
C VAL A 66 10.25 1.10 1.80
N VAL A 67 10.17 1.54 3.06
CA VAL A 67 11.30 1.91 3.92
C VAL A 67 11.19 1.14 5.23
N PRO A 68 12.30 0.60 5.78
CA PRO A 68 12.27 -0.10 7.06
C PRO A 68 12.00 0.87 8.21
N LEU A 69 11.34 0.38 9.26
CA LEU A 69 11.08 1.11 10.50
C LEU A 69 12.29 0.99 11.45
N ASP A 70 13.36 1.72 11.18
CA ASP A 70 14.53 1.75 12.06
C ASP A 70 14.53 2.99 12.95
N GLU A 71 14.02 4.13 12.45
CA GLU A 71 13.92 5.41 13.16
C GLU A 71 12.69 6.19 12.71
N GLN A 72 12.32 7.24 13.44
CA GLN A 72 11.28 8.16 13.02
C GLN A 72 11.75 8.94 11.78
N LEU A 73 11.19 8.59 10.62
CA LEU A 73 11.56 9.23 9.36
C LEU A 73 10.83 10.56 9.19
N GLN A 74 11.61 11.57 8.85
CA GLN A 74 11.11 12.89 8.49
C GLN A 74 11.51 13.19 7.05
N TYR A 75 10.51 13.49 6.21
CA TYR A 75 10.73 13.86 4.83
C TYR A 75 10.64 15.39 4.68
N PRO A 76 11.71 16.07 4.28
CA PRO A 76 11.65 17.48 3.97
C PRO A 76 10.84 17.71 2.70
N VAL A 77 9.76 18.49 2.80
CA VAL A 77 8.90 18.86 1.68
C VAL A 77 9.08 20.34 1.39
N LEU A 78 9.32 20.67 0.12
CA LEU A 78 9.48 22.04 -0.33
C LEU A 78 8.12 22.75 -0.37
N ILE A 79 8.00 23.86 0.35
CA ILE A 79 6.78 24.70 0.36
C ILE A 79 6.97 25.91 -0.55
N GLU A 80 8.16 26.53 -0.50
CA GLU A 80 8.49 27.69 -1.29
C GLU A 80 9.79 27.44 -2.07
N SER A 81 9.79 27.76 -3.37
CA SER A 81 10.98 27.65 -4.21
C SER A 81 11.55 29.04 -4.51
N SER A 82 12.86 29.07 -4.72
CA SER A 82 13.51 30.31 -5.22
C SER A 82 13.18 30.49 -6.70
N ASP A 83 12.87 31.73 -7.07
CA ASP A 83 12.71 32.12 -8.46
C ASP A 83 14.06 32.57 -9.05
N VAL A 84 14.33 32.18 -10.29
CA VAL A 84 15.54 32.58 -11.01
C VAL A 84 15.18 33.63 -12.04
N GLN A 85 15.72 34.84 -11.86
CA GLN A 85 15.53 35.90 -12.84
C GLN A 85 16.60 35.84 -13.92
N VAL A 86 16.17 35.90 -15.18
CA VAL A 86 17.04 35.95 -16.32
C VAL A 86 17.17 37.41 -16.80
N HIS A 87 18.36 37.95 -16.70
CA HIS A 87 18.69 39.30 -17.22
C HIS A 87 19.34 39.18 -18.59
N VAL A 88 18.68 39.68 -19.62
CA VAL A 88 19.14 39.58 -21.01
C VAL A 88 20.18 40.68 -21.31
N ASN A 89 20.14 41.83 -20.63
CA ASN A 89 21.08 42.94 -20.81
C ASN A 89 22.02 43.10 -19.61
N ALA A 90 23.31 42.87 -19.84
CA ALA A 90 24.34 42.87 -18.81
C ALA A 90 24.91 44.25 -18.45
N ILE A 91 24.44 45.37 -19.04
CA ILE A 91 25.17 46.64 -19.03
C ILE A 91 24.93 47.47 -17.76
N GLU A 92 23.76 47.44 -17.14
CA GLU A 92 23.52 48.02 -15.79
C GLU A 92 22.38 47.25 -15.08
N ARG A 93 22.70 46.67 -13.94
CA ARG A 93 21.69 46.16 -13.04
C ARG A 93 21.15 47.31 -12.20
N THR A 94 19.98 47.81 -12.57
CA THR A 94 19.26 48.84 -11.80
C THR A 94 18.28 48.22 -10.78
N GLU A 95 18.00 46.91 -10.88
CA GLU A 95 17.09 46.21 -10.00
C GLU A 95 17.85 45.31 -9.02
N THR A 96 17.46 45.37 -7.77
CA THR A 96 17.91 44.44 -6.73
C THR A 96 17.42 43.04 -7.03
N ILE A 97 18.32 42.06 -6.96
CA ILE A 97 17.90 40.63 -7.05
C ILE A 97 16.93 40.36 -5.91
N PRO A 98 15.70 39.90 -6.19
CA PRO A 98 14.77 39.53 -5.12
C PRO A 98 15.35 38.36 -4.32
N VAL A 99 15.35 38.54 -3.00
CA VAL A 99 15.75 37.49 -2.07
C VAL A 99 14.51 36.63 -1.81
N ASN A 100 14.48 35.43 -2.36
CA ASN A 100 13.43 34.47 -2.11
C ASN A 100 13.87 33.52 -0.99
N SER A 101 12.97 33.21 -0.09
CA SER A 101 13.20 32.19 0.95
C SER A 101 12.86 30.80 0.39
N ILE A 102 13.64 29.80 0.77
CA ILE A 102 13.30 28.40 0.54
C ILE A 102 12.60 27.91 1.81
N GLY A 103 11.30 27.63 1.71
CA GLY A 103 10.50 27.08 2.80
C GLY A 103 10.51 25.55 2.73
N LEU A 104 10.89 24.91 3.82
CA LEU A 104 10.83 23.45 3.97
C LEU A 104 9.87 23.11 5.12
N ASN A 105 8.99 22.15 4.89
CA ASN A 105 8.20 21.50 5.93
C ASN A 105 8.68 20.06 6.12
N ALA A 106 8.42 19.48 7.28
CA ALA A 106 8.76 18.10 7.57
C ALA A 106 7.47 17.25 7.63
N GLU A 107 7.36 16.28 6.73
CA GLU A 107 6.32 15.26 6.79
C GLU A 107 6.83 14.07 7.59
N ILE A 108 6.12 13.73 8.66
CA ILE A 108 6.52 12.68 9.61
C ILE A 108 5.63 11.46 9.39
N LEU A 109 6.25 10.28 9.39
CA LEU A 109 5.57 8.99 9.44
C LEU A 109 5.39 8.56 10.90
N ASN A 110 4.17 8.15 11.26
CA ASN A 110 3.80 7.70 12.59
C ASN A 110 3.23 6.28 12.52
N PRO A 111 4.07 5.24 12.65
CA PRO A 111 3.62 3.85 12.55
C PRO A 111 2.54 3.51 13.55
N VAL A 112 1.48 2.86 13.07
CA VAL A 112 0.35 2.39 13.84
C VAL A 112 0.38 0.88 13.98
N GLU A 113 -0.28 0.38 15.02
CA GLU A 113 -0.36 -1.05 15.30
C GLU A 113 -1.42 -1.74 14.44
N PHE A 114 -1.01 -2.79 13.75
CA PHE A 114 -1.89 -3.68 13.00
C PHE A 114 -2.05 -4.98 13.76
N ASP A 115 -3.20 -5.15 14.39
CA ASP A 115 -3.57 -6.32 15.16
C ASP A 115 -4.62 -7.16 14.43
N SER A 116 -4.35 -8.45 14.27
CA SER A 116 -5.33 -9.42 13.80
C SER A 116 -5.47 -10.56 14.81
N LEU A 117 -6.68 -10.85 15.25
CA LEU A 117 -6.97 -11.91 16.19
C LEU A 117 -7.93 -12.92 15.55
N SER A 118 -7.44 -14.14 15.32
CA SER A 118 -8.19 -15.26 14.80
C SER A 118 -8.36 -16.35 15.85
N ARG A 119 -9.56 -16.98 15.93
CA ARG A 119 -9.86 -18.04 16.89
C ARG A 119 -10.23 -19.33 16.17
N ILE A 120 -9.71 -20.46 16.67
CA ILE A 120 -9.98 -21.77 16.09
C ILE A 120 -10.34 -22.77 17.18
N LYS A 121 -11.35 -23.59 16.93
CA LYS A 121 -11.76 -24.67 17.85
C LYS A 121 -10.69 -25.74 17.96
N LYS A 122 -10.32 -26.13 19.18
CA LYS A 122 -9.36 -27.21 19.47
C LYS A 122 -9.68 -28.53 18.76
N ARG A 123 -10.98 -28.78 18.52
CA ARG A 123 -11.43 -29.97 17.77
C ARG A 123 -10.88 -29.97 16.32
N LEU A 124 -10.91 -28.82 15.62
CA LEU A 124 -10.39 -28.70 14.26
C LEU A 124 -8.88 -28.90 14.23
N LEU A 125 -8.14 -28.33 15.21
CA LEU A 125 -6.69 -28.51 15.34
C LEU A 125 -6.28 -29.98 15.50
N LYS A 126 -7.12 -30.81 16.15
CA LYS A 126 -6.87 -32.23 16.36
C LYS A 126 -7.25 -33.11 15.16
N MET A 127 -8.25 -32.70 14.38
CA MET A 127 -8.82 -33.52 13.30
C MET A 127 -8.11 -33.36 11.95
N ASN A 128 -7.42 -32.25 11.71
CA ASN A 128 -6.92 -31.93 10.38
C ASN A 128 -5.41 -31.65 10.37
N VAL A 129 -4.72 -32.17 9.37
CA VAL A 129 -3.25 -32.05 9.26
C VAL A 129 -2.81 -30.68 8.72
N ASN A 130 -3.67 -30.00 7.97
CA ASN A 130 -3.32 -28.74 7.28
C ASN A 130 -3.93 -27.47 7.92
N VAL A 131 -4.29 -27.53 9.21
CA VAL A 131 -4.90 -26.41 9.92
C VAL A 131 -3.94 -25.22 10.01
N ALA A 132 -2.64 -25.47 10.08
CA ALA A 132 -1.64 -24.41 10.14
C ALA A 132 -1.61 -23.53 8.87
N ASP A 133 -1.64 -24.18 7.70
CA ASP A 133 -1.70 -23.45 6.42
C ASP A 133 -3.02 -22.67 6.29
N LEU A 134 -4.12 -23.24 6.78
CA LEU A 134 -5.40 -22.54 6.80
C LEU A 134 -5.35 -21.29 7.68
N ILE A 135 -4.79 -21.38 8.90
CA ILE A 135 -4.62 -20.24 9.81
C ILE A 135 -3.81 -19.14 9.15
N LEU A 136 -2.64 -19.49 8.64
CA LEU A 136 -1.74 -18.55 7.97
C LEU A 136 -2.41 -17.86 6.77
N ASN A 137 -3.15 -18.60 5.96
CA ASN A 137 -3.85 -18.04 4.80
C ASN A 137 -4.99 -17.09 5.20
N VAL A 138 -5.74 -17.41 6.24
CA VAL A 138 -6.80 -16.52 6.74
C VAL A 138 -6.18 -15.25 7.31
N MET A 139 -5.16 -15.36 8.17
CA MET A 139 -4.49 -14.20 8.77
C MET A 139 -3.86 -13.31 7.70
N LYS A 140 -3.22 -13.89 6.68
CA LYS A 140 -2.65 -13.20 5.55
C LYS A 140 -3.69 -12.36 4.79
N LYS A 141 -4.83 -12.97 4.45
CA LYS A 141 -5.89 -12.28 3.72
C LYS A 141 -6.49 -11.12 4.51
N GLU A 142 -6.76 -11.33 5.79
CA GLU A 142 -7.31 -10.29 6.66
C GLU A 142 -6.31 -9.13 6.85
N TYR A 143 -5.03 -9.45 7.05
CA TYR A 143 -3.97 -8.45 7.17
C TYR A 143 -3.88 -7.59 5.91
N VAL A 144 -3.75 -8.22 4.73
CA VAL A 144 -3.64 -7.52 3.45
C VAL A 144 -4.86 -6.64 3.19
N LYS A 145 -6.06 -7.15 3.43
CA LYS A 145 -7.30 -6.38 3.26
C LYS A 145 -7.32 -5.12 4.13
N LYS A 146 -6.86 -5.22 5.38
CA LYS A 146 -6.80 -4.08 6.30
C LYS A 146 -5.70 -3.08 5.92
N GLU A 147 -4.56 -3.58 5.50
CA GLU A 147 -3.46 -2.75 5.03
C GLU A 147 -3.86 -1.93 3.80
N ILE A 148 -4.49 -2.57 2.82
CA ILE A 148 -4.98 -1.89 1.61
C ILE A 148 -6.02 -0.83 1.97
N ASP A 149 -7.01 -1.17 2.81
CA ASP A 149 -8.05 -0.22 3.23
C ASP A 149 -7.45 0.99 3.98
N PHE A 150 -6.46 0.76 4.85
CA PHE A 150 -5.74 1.81 5.59
C PHE A 150 -4.96 2.75 4.66
N MET A 151 -4.25 2.21 3.68
CA MET A 151 -3.44 2.99 2.76
C MET A 151 -4.26 3.74 1.71
N PHE A 152 -5.31 3.11 1.17
CA PHE A 152 -6.15 3.74 0.16
C PHE A 152 -7.17 4.71 0.77
N ASN A 153 -7.90 4.29 1.78
CA ASN A 153 -9.03 5.05 2.30
C ASN A 153 -8.69 5.80 3.59
N GLY A 154 -8.13 5.11 4.58
CA GLY A 154 -7.74 5.70 5.86
C GLY A 154 -8.85 6.50 6.53
N THR A 155 -10.09 6.00 6.49
CA THR A 155 -11.28 6.68 7.01
C THR A 155 -11.90 5.90 8.19
N GLY A 156 -12.67 6.59 9.02
CA GLY A 156 -13.35 5.97 10.16
C GLY A 156 -12.41 5.56 11.29
N ALA A 157 -12.59 4.34 11.82
CA ALA A 157 -11.79 3.83 12.94
C ALA A 157 -10.33 3.54 12.61
N ALA A 158 -10.02 3.33 11.32
CA ALA A 158 -8.66 3.14 10.81
C ALA A 158 -8.18 4.44 10.10
N TYR A 159 -8.35 5.58 10.77
CA TYR A 159 -8.02 6.88 10.18
C TYR A 159 -6.52 7.01 9.90
N ASN A 160 -6.20 7.40 8.68
CA ASN A 160 -4.85 7.68 8.22
C ASN A 160 -4.83 8.98 7.44
N GLU A 161 -4.24 10.03 8.01
CA GLU A 161 -4.07 11.31 7.32
C GLU A 161 -3.21 11.19 6.06
N GLY A 162 -2.31 10.22 6.03
CA GLY A 162 -1.39 9.95 4.93
C GLY A 162 -2.01 9.17 3.78
N SER A 163 -3.23 8.62 3.93
CA SER A 163 -3.87 7.78 2.93
C SER A 163 -4.04 8.49 1.59
N LEU A 164 -4.17 7.68 0.55
CA LEU A 164 -4.38 8.20 -0.80
C LEU A 164 -5.65 9.04 -0.90
N TYR A 165 -6.73 8.63 -0.21
CA TYR A 165 -7.99 9.38 -0.16
C TYR A 165 -7.84 10.76 0.46
N ASN A 166 -7.11 10.87 1.57
CA ASN A 166 -6.99 12.12 2.32
C ASN A 166 -5.94 13.08 1.73
N ARG A 167 -4.90 12.55 1.07
CA ARG A 167 -3.76 13.35 0.59
C ARG A 167 -3.77 13.64 -0.90
N ALA A 168 -4.41 12.80 -1.73
CA ALA A 168 -4.47 13.08 -3.16
C ALA A 168 -5.22 14.38 -3.43
N VAL A 169 -4.67 15.21 -4.32
CA VAL A 169 -5.27 16.51 -4.66
C VAL A 169 -6.57 16.29 -5.41
N VAL A 170 -7.66 16.82 -4.88
CA VAL A 170 -8.99 16.72 -5.52
C VAL A 170 -9.00 17.52 -6.80
N PHE A 171 -9.26 16.83 -7.92
CA PHE A 171 -9.45 17.47 -9.20
C PHE A 171 -10.92 17.82 -9.40
N THR A 172 -11.18 19.08 -9.75
CA THR A 172 -12.52 19.56 -10.12
C THR A 172 -12.55 19.94 -11.59
N SER A 173 -13.55 19.44 -12.31
CA SER A 173 -13.74 19.76 -13.73
C SER A 173 -14.65 20.97 -13.90
N GLU A 174 -14.30 21.85 -14.82
CA GLU A 174 -15.13 22.99 -15.24
C GLU A 174 -16.19 22.54 -16.28
N GLY A 175 -17.08 21.62 -15.95
CA GLY A 175 -18.10 21.19 -16.89
C GLY A 175 -18.64 19.78 -16.64
N THR A 176 -19.70 19.43 -17.37
CA THR A 176 -20.38 18.14 -17.24
C THR A 176 -19.83 17.04 -18.16
N ASP A 177 -18.91 17.39 -19.07
CA ASP A 177 -18.32 16.44 -20.02
C ASP A 177 -17.24 15.57 -19.33
N LYS A 178 -17.62 14.34 -18.99
CA LYS A 178 -16.76 13.34 -18.34
C LYS A 178 -15.55 12.99 -19.21
N ASN A 179 -15.70 12.94 -20.54
CA ASN A 179 -14.59 12.66 -21.47
C ASN A 179 -13.52 13.73 -21.40
N LYS A 180 -13.94 15.00 -21.38
CA LYS A 180 -13.04 16.13 -21.25
C LYS A 180 -12.37 16.14 -19.87
N ALA A 181 -13.13 15.95 -18.81
CA ALA A 181 -12.64 15.97 -17.43
C ALA A 181 -11.52 14.93 -17.22
N LEU A 182 -11.71 13.69 -17.62
CA LEU A 182 -10.70 12.63 -17.46
C LEU A 182 -9.46 12.86 -18.34
N ARG A 183 -9.64 13.45 -19.53
CA ARG A 183 -8.50 13.85 -20.38
C ARG A 183 -7.71 15.00 -19.76
N ASP A 184 -8.38 15.98 -19.19
CA ASP A 184 -7.73 17.12 -18.54
C ASP A 184 -7.03 16.66 -17.25
N LEU A 185 -7.61 15.73 -16.51
CA LEU A 185 -6.96 15.07 -15.37
C LEU A 185 -5.65 14.37 -15.79
N SER A 186 -5.65 13.64 -16.91
CA SER A 186 -4.43 12.98 -17.41
C SER A 186 -3.30 13.94 -17.79
N LYS A 187 -3.62 15.22 -18.03
CA LYS A 187 -2.66 16.27 -18.38
C LYS A 187 -2.28 17.17 -17.20
N LYS A 188 -3.01 17.07 -16.09
CA LYS A 188 -2.84 17.95 -14.93
C LYS A 188 -1.46 17.83 -14.27
N PRO A 189 -0.90 16.62 -14.04
CA PRO A 189 0.42 16.49 -13.46
C PRO A 189 1.51 17.02 -14.39
N SER A 190 2.65 17.41 -13.83
CA SER A 190 3.85 17.82 -14.60
C SER A 190 4.34 16.68 -15.53
N THR A 191 5.12 17.02 -16.53
CA THR A 191 5.66 16.02 -17.46
C THR A 191 6.55 15.00 -16.76
N ALA A 192 7.28 15.43 -15.73
CA ALA A 192 8.12 14.54 -14.92
C ALA A 192 7.29 13.47 -14.21
N VAL A 193 6.21 13.88 -13.55
CA VAL A 193 5.26 12.98 -12.85
C VAL A 193 4.56 12.06 -13.86
N ARG A 194 4.16 12.57 -15.01
CA ARG A 194 3.44 11.77 -16.03
C ARG A 194 4.25 10.61 -16.60
N ASN A 195 5.56 10.67 -16.61
CA ASN A 195 6.39 9.58 -17.13
C ASN A 195 6.19 8.26 -16.38
N ASN A 196 5.92 8.33 -15.07
CA ASN A 196 5.68 7.16 -14.22
C ASN A 196 4.21 7.03 -13.78
N ALA A 197 3.34 7.89 -14.30
CA ALA A 197 1.94 7.94 -13.87
C ALA A 197 1.17 6.70 -14.28
N ARG A 198 0.18 6.37 -13.44
CA ARG A 198 -0.77 5.28 -13.63
C ARG A 198 -2.13 5.63 -13.07
N TRP A 199 -3.13 4.89 -13.50
CA TRP A 199 -4.49 5.00 -13.03
C TRP A 199 -4.78 3.93 -11.98
N PHE A 200 -5.41 4.35 -10.87
CA PHE A 200 -6.10 3.45 -9.95
C PHE A 200 -7.57 3.84 -9.92
N VAL A 201 -8.43 2.86 -10.16
CA VAL A 201 -9.88 3.07 -10.26
C VAL A 201 -10.62 1.97 -9.50
N ASN A 202 -11.85 2.27 -9.07
CA ASN A 202 -12.78 1.25 -8.58
C ASN A 202 -13.58 0.63 -9.74
N ASP A 203 -14.41 -0.36 -9.46
CA ASP A 203 -15.22 -1.02 -10.48
C ASP A 203 -16.14 -0.05 -11.23
N ALA A 204 -16.81 0.89 -10.52
CA ALA A 204 -17.64 1.93 -11.15
C ALA A 204 -16.80 2.85 -12.04
N GLY A 205 -15.55 3.15 -11.67
CA GLY A 205 -14.61 3.90 -12.48
C GLY A 205 -14.16 3.14 -13.73
N LEU A 206 -13.97 1.84 -13.62
CA LEU A 206 -13.66 0.98 -14.78
C LEU A 206 -14.84 0.94 -15.76
N GLU A 207 -16.07 0.71 -15.28
CA GLU A 207 -17.29 0.74 -16.09
C GLU A 207 -17.45 2.08 -16.81
N LEU A 208 -17.21 3.18 -16.11
CA LEU A 208 -17.22 4.50 -16.74
C LEU A 208 -16.11 4.65 -17.79
N ALA A 209 -14.89 4.17 -17.51
CA ALA A 209 -13.75 4.26 -18.43
C ALA A 209 -14.00 3.51 -19.76
N GLU A 210 -14.79 2.43 -19.73
CA GLU A 210 -15.20 1.69 -20.93
C GLU A 210 -16.09 2.53 -21.85
N THR A 211 -16.84 3.47 -21.33
CA THR A 211 -17.73 4.37 -22.11
C THR A 211 -17.00 5.57 -22.70
N ILE A 212 -15.78 5.85 -22.24
CA ILE A 212 -15.01 7.03 -22.65
C ILE A 212 -14.36 6.83 -24.02
N THR A 213 -14.56 7.82 -24.89
CA THR A 213 -14.00 7.83 -26.25
C THR A 213 -12.99 8.96 -26.46
N LEU A 214 -12.01 8.70 -27.30
CA LEU A 214 -11.06 9.70 -27.81
C LEU A 214 -11.76 10.61 -28.84
N PRO A 215 -11.19 11.80 -29.16
CA PRO A 215 -11.74 12.70 -30.19
C PRO A 215 -11.86 12.10 -31.59
N ASN A 216 -11.08 11.05 -31.86
CA ASN A 216 -11.13 10.30 -33.13
C ASN A 216 -12.23 9.20 -33.13
N GLY A 217 -13.02 9.09 -32.05
CA GLY A 217 -14.09 8.10 -31.91
C GLY A 217 -13.62 6.72 -31.41
N GLU A 218 -12.32 6.50 -31.21
CA GLU A 218 -11.81 5.25 -30.62
C GLU A 218 -12.05 5.19 -29.11
N ALA A 219 -12.16 3.96 -28.56
CA ALA A 219 -12.21 3.76 -27.11
C ALA A 219 -10.92 4.26 -26.46
N ALA A 220 -11.04 5.02 -25.37
CA ALA A 220 -9.91 5.49 -24.60
C ALA A 220 -9.27 4.37 -23.76
N LEU A 221 -10.07 3.37 -23.36
CA LEU A 221 -9.63 2.17 -22.69
C LEU A 221 -9.21 1.11 -23.72
N LYS A 222 -7.98 0.61 -23.60
CA LYS A 222 -7.45 -0.46 -24.46
C LYS A 222 -6.95 -1.60 -23.60
N THR A 223 -7.22 -2.84 -23.99
CA THR A 223 -6.69 -4.03 -23.31
C THR A 223 -5.25 -4.28 -23.72
N LEU A 224 -4.41 -4.63 -22.74
CA LEU A 224 -3.01 -5.01 -22.95
C LEU A 224 -2.90 -6.53 -23.03
N GLU A 225 -2.38 -7.06 -24.14
CA GLU A 225 -2.16 -8.49 -24.32
C GLU A 225 -0.97 -9.01 -23.50
N ASN A 226 0.07 -8.16 -23.29
CA ASN A 226 1.27 -8.48 -22.50
C ASN A 226 1.56 -7.36 -21.52
N SER A 227 1.27 -7.57 -20.25
CA SER A 227 1.52 -6.59 -19.21
C SER A 227 2.71 -6.97 -18.34
N GLU A 228 3.82 -6.26 -18.48
CA GLU A 228 4.98 -6.43 -17.58
C GLU A 228 4.70 -5.97 -16.16
N ALA A 229 3.75 -5.05 -15.95
CA ALA A 229 3.45 -4.45 -14.65
C ALA A 229 2.15 -4.95 -14.00
N GLY A 230 1.47 -5.96 -14.58
CA GLY A 230 0.20 -6.48 -14.06
C GLY A 230 -1.03 -5.62 -14.40
N ALA A 231 -0.89 -4.54 -15.17
CA ALA A 231 -2.02 -3.79 -15.67
C ALA A 231 -2.69 -4.55 -16.83
N LYS A 232 -3.99 -4.80 -16.74
CA LYS A 232 -4.77 -5.43 -17.83
C LYS A 232 -5.19 -4.43 -18.89
N TYR A 233 -5.22 -3.14 -18.54
CA TYR A 233 -5.77 -2.07 -19.37
C TYR A 233 -4.82 -0.88 -19.45
N THR A 234 -4.92 -0.10 -20.52
CA THR A 234 -4.39 1.25 -20.64
C THR A 234 -5.52 2.24 -20.85
N PHE A 235 -5.44 3.38 -20.19
CA PHE A 235 -6.39 4.47 -20.32
C PHE A 235 -5.66 5.76 -20.62
N PHE A 236 -6.00 6.41 -21.73
CA PHE A 236 -5.26 7.54 -22.30
C PHE A 236 -3.74 7.31 -22.46
N GLY A 237 -3.33 6.05 -22.71
CA GLY A 237 -1.93 5.69 -22.88
C GLY A 237 -1.17 5.36 -21.59
N TYR A 238 -1.80 5.43 -20.42
CA TYR A 238 -1.22 5.08 -19.13
C TYR A 238 -1.79 3.77 -18.59
N PRO A 239 -1.01 2.97 -17.85
CA PRO A 239 -1.50 1.73 -17.25
C PRO A 239 -2.66 2.01 -16.28
N LEU A 240 -3.71 1.20 -16.35
CA LEU A 240 -4.86 1.28 -15.47
C LEU A 240 -5.00 0.01 -14.66
N HIS A 241 -5.14 0.18 -13.35
CA HIS A 241 -5.37 -0.89 -12.38
C HIS A 241 -6.73 -0.68 -11.72
N CYS A 242 -7.58 -1.71 -11.74
CA CYS A 242 -8.80 -1.76 -10.96
C CYS A 242 -8.46 -2.23 -9.56
N VAL A 243 -8.95 -1.53 -8.53
CA VAL A 243 -8.66 -1.77 -7.12
C VAL A 243 -9.96 -1.73 -6.33
N ASP A 244 -10.41 -2.89 -5.86
CA ASP A 244 -11.67 -3.05 -5.10
C ASP A 244 -11.71 -2.22 -3.80
N ALA A 245 -10.53 -1.91 -3.25
CA ALA A 245 -10.41 -1.12 -2.03
C ALA A 245 -10.65 0.38 -2.22
N VAL A 246 -10.59 0.89 -3.45
CA VAL A 246 -10.85 2.30 -3.75
C VAL A 246 -12.33 2.60 -3.53
N LYS A 247 -12.60 3.46 -2.54
CA LYS A 247 -13.95 3.88 -2.18
C LYS A 247 -14.16 5.35 -2.51
N GLY A 248 -15.35 5.67 -2.98
CA GLY A 248 -15.81 7.05 -3.12
C GLY A 248 -16.62 7.51 -1.91
N THR A 249 -17.12 8.72 -1.99
CA THR A 249 -18.05 9.27 -1.01
C THR A 249 -19.33 8.44 -0.93
N ASN A 250 -19.77 7.88 -2.06
CA ASN A 250 -20.88 6.93 -2.17
C ASN A 250 -20.39 5.63 -2.82
N GLU A 251 -21.07 4.50 -2.55
CA GLU A 251 -20.73 3.20 -3.15
C GLU A 251 -20.81 3.19 -4.69
N ALA A 252 -21.68 4.01 -5.28
CA ALA A 252 -21.87 4.11 -6.73
C ALA A 252 -20.92 5.11 -7.40
N SER A 253 -20.12 5.86 -6.65
CA SER A 253 -19.22 6.87 -7.20
C SER A 253 -18.07 6.23 -7.99
N ALA A 254 -17.85 6.69 -9.22
CA ALA A 254 -16.67 6.35 -9.99
C ALA A 254 -15.48 7.18 -9.49
N VAL A 255 -14.45 6.51 -8.99
CA VAL A 255 -13.26 7.15 -8.42
C VAL A 255 -12.04 6.87 -9.27
N PHE A 256 -11.33 7.92 -9.62
CA PHE A 256 -10.11 7.88 -10.40
C PHE A 256 -8.96 8.53 -9.61
N TYR A 257 -7.89 7.80 -9.41
CA TYR A 257 -6.61 8.35 -9.01
C TYR A 257 -5.66 8.31 -10.20
N PHE A 258 -4.97 9.41 -10.43
CA PHE A 258 -3.98 9.52 -11.49
C PHE A 258 -2.72 10.20 -11.00
N GLY A 259 -1.58 9.59 -11.22
CA GLY A 259 -0.29 10.16 -10.87
C GLY A 259 0.82 9.13 -10.66
N ASP A 260 1.96 9.60 -10.16
CA ASP A 260 3.10 8.77 -9.79
C ASP A 260 2.97 8.27 -8.34
N MET A 261 2.75 6.96 -8.20
CA MET A 261 2.57 6.32 -6.91
C MET A 261 3.89 6.08 -6.16
N SER A 262 5.05 6.33 -6.77
CA SER A 262 6.35 6.22 -6.09
C SER A 262 6.51 7.20 -4.92
N SER A 263 5.73 8.29 -4.92
CA SER A 263 5.63 9.25 -3.83
C SER A 263 4.83 8.75 -2.62
N PHE A 264 4.17 7.60 -2.72
CA PHE A 264 3.56 6.94 -1.58
C PHE A 264 4.63 6.16 -0.82
N VAL A 265 4.97 6.62 0.38
CA VAL A 265 6.00 6.02 1.22
C VAL A 265 5.35 5.15 2.28
N ILE A 266 5.81 3.91 2.36
CA ILE A 266 5.35 2.90 3.32
C ILE A 266 6.50 2.61 4.25
N GLN A 267 6.30 2.80 5.56
CA GLN A 267 7.24 2.43 6.59
C GLN A 267 6.79 1.14 7.24
N ASP A 268 7.59 0.08 7.13
CA ASP A 268 7.26 -1.25 7.63
C ASP A 268 8.26 -1.72 8.69
N ASN A 269 7.79 -2.52 9.64
CA ASN A 269 8.61 -3.00 10.75
C ASN A 269 9.78 -3.88 10.25
N SER A 270 11.01 -3.46 10.54
CA SER A 270 12.22 -4.20 10.18
C SER A 270 12.39 -5.51 10.98
N VAL A 271 11.76 -5.61 12.15
CA VAL A 271 11.79 -6.82 13.01
C VAL A 271 10.91 -7.93 12.44
N GLY A 272 9.94 -7.58 11.58
CA GLY A 272 9.01 -8.49 10.92
C GLY A 272 7.71 -8.69 11.68
N LEU A 273 6.87 -9.59 11.12
CA LEU A 273 5.58 -9.95 11.67
C LEU A 273 5.71 -10.82 12.92
N GLU A 274 4.95 -10.50 13.97
CA GLU A 274 4.85 -11.31 15.19
C GLU A 274 3.56 -12.10 15.20
N ILE A 275 3.63 -13.38 15.58
CA ILE A 275 2.44 -14.21 15.85
C ILE A 275 2.48 -14.70 17.28
N GLU A 276 1.44 -14.37 18.04
CA GLU A 276 1.23 -14.81 19.41
C GLU A 276 0.12 -15.85 19.48
N ILE A 277 0.36 -16.96 20.22
CA ILE A 277 -0.64 -18.00 20.44
C ILE A 277 -1.19 -17.87 21.85
N SER A 278 -2.47 -17.56 21.96
CA SER A 278 -3.18 -17.47 23.24
C SER A 278 -4.04 -18.72 23.46
N LYS A 279 -3.55 -19.62 24.33
CA LYS A 279 -4.26 -20.86 24.70
C LYS A 279 -5.18 -20.66 25.89
N GLU A 280 -4.89 -19.68 26.75
CA GLU A 280 -5.57 -19.48 28.03
C GLU A 280 -6.80 -18.58 27.88
N MET A 281 -6.69 -17.49 27.12
CA MET A 281 -7.76 -16.51 26.95
C MET A 281 -9.11 -17.13 26.51
N TYR A 282 -9.05 -18.14 25.63
CA TYR A 282 -10.24 -18.80 25.07
C TYR A 282 -10.40 -20.26 25.54
N ALA A 283 -9.75 -20.63 26.66
CA ALA A 283 -9.79 -22.00 27.17
C ALA A 283 -11.19 -22.45 27.52
N HIS A 284 -12.04 -21.56 28.04
CA HIS A 284 -13.43 -21.81 28.40
C HIS A 284 -14.32 -22.11 27.18
N LEU A 285 -13.95 -21.67 25.97
CA LEU A 285 -14.67 -21.95 24.74
C LEU A 285 -14.11 -23.16 23.98
N ASN A 286 -13.06 -23.80 24.51
CA ASN A 286 -12.27 -24.82 23.80
C ASN A 286 -11.71 -24.32 22.47
N GLU A 287 -11.28 -23.07 22.44
CA GLU A 287 -10.65 -22.40 21.28
C GLU A 287 -9.20 -22.03 21.59
N VAL A 288 -8.42 -21.76 20.54
CA VAL A 288 -7.07 -21.19 20.60
C VAL A 288 -7.09 -19.91 19.78
N GLY A 289 -6.57 -18.83 20.36
CA GLY A 289 -6.41 -17.55 19.71
C GLY A 289 -5.05 -17.43 19.03
N TYR A 290 -5.02 -16.80 17.88
CA TYR A 290 -3.82 -16.43 17.14
C TYR A 290 -3.86 -14.94 16.90
N LYS A 291 -2.91 -14.21 17.50
CA LYS A 291 -2.77 -12.76 17.31
C LYS A 291 -1.59 -12.51 16.37
N LEU A 292 -1.84 -11.80 15.29
CA LEU A 292 -0.81 -11.24 14.42
C LEU A 292 -0.61 -9.78 14.82
N TYR A 293 0.64 -9.34 14.89
CA TYR A 293 1.00 -7.97 15.21
C TYR A 293 2.03 -7.45 14.23
N ASN A 294 1.84 -6.22 13.74
CA ASN A 294 2.81 -5.50 12.96
C ASN A 294 2.70 -3.99 13.22
N LEU A 295 3.78 -3.26 13.00
CA LEU A 295 3.83 -1.80 12.99
C LEU A 295 4.03 -1.31 11.57
N LEU A 296 3.12 -0.49 11.08
CA LEU A 296 3.10 -0.01 9.71
C LEU A 296 2.56 1.41 9.64
N ASP A 297 3.13 2.21 8.73
CA ASP A 297 2.53 3.47 8.27
C ASP A 297 2.63 3.58 6.76
N GLY A 298 1.73 4.35 6.17
CA GLY A 298 1.74 4.65 4.75
C GLY A 298 1.24 6.07 4.51
N LYS A 299 2.06 6.88 3.85
CA LYS A 299 1.76 8.29 3.62
C LYS A 299 2.13 8.72 2.20
N LEU A 300 1.21 9.42 1.54
CA LEU A 300 1.49 10.11 0.29
C LEU A 300 2.25 11.40 0.60
N ILE A 301 3.50 11.50 0.10
CA ILE A 301 4.41 12.61 0.35
C ILE A 301 4.72 13.32 -0.97
N TYR A 302 4.37 14.59 -1.05
CA TYR A 302 4.66 15.43 -2.21
C TYR A 302 4.77 16.90 -1.77
N SER A 303 5.37 17.71 -2.65
CA SER A 303 5.39 19.17 -2.49
C SER A 303 4.08 19.78 -2.96
N ASP A 304 3.54 20.75 -2.22
CA ASP A 304 2.34 21.49 -2.63
C ASP A 304 2.57 22.24 -3.95
N LEU A 305 3.83 22.50 -4.31
CA LEU A 305 4.20 23.11 -5.57
C LEU A 305 4.08 22.14 -6.76
N GLU A 306 4.31 20.84 -6.51
CA GLU A 306 4.26 19.80 -7.53
C GLU A 306 3.54 18.55 -7.00
N PRO A 307 2.20 18.58 -6.96
CA PRO A 307 1.42 17.41 -6.56
C PRO A 307 1.66 16.22 -7.49
N THR A 308 1.86 15.04 -6.90
CA THR A 308 2.18 13.82 -7.64
C THR A 308 0.96 12.98 -7.98
N VAL A 309 -0.09 13.03 -7.15
CA VAL A 309 -1.31 12.23 -7.31
C VAL A 309 -2.55 13.11 -7.20
N TYR A 310 -3.44 12.93 -8.15
CA TYR A 310 -4.74 13.60 -8.21
C TYR A 310 -5.87 12.59 -8.06
N ARG A 311 -6.96 13.01 -7.41
CA ARG A 311 -8.18 12.24 -7.24
C ARG A 311 -9.33 12.96 -7.94
N TYR A 312 -10.14 12.21 -8.68
CA TYR A 312 -11.38 12.68 -9.27
C TYR A 312 -12.50 11.71 -8.98
N GLU A 313 -13.63 12.21 -8.52
CA GLU A 313 -14.82 11.44 -8.18
C GLU A 313 -16.03 11.97 -8.96
N ILE A 314 -16.79 11.04 -9.53
CA ILE A 314 -17.94 11.34 -10.42
C ILE A 314 -19.18 10.65 -9.91
#